data_cde78e1897bcab593bbe8106e88d4c73
#
_entry.id   cde78e1897bcab593bbe8106e88d4c73
#
_cell.length_a   1.000
_cell.length_b   1.000
_cell.length_c   1.000
_cell.angle_alpha   90.00
_cell.angle_beta   90.00
_cell.angle_gamma   90.00
#
_symmetry.space_group_name_H-M   'P 1'
#
loop_
_entity.id
_entity.type
_entity.pdbx_description
1 polymer ?
#
loop_
_entity_poly.entity_id
_entity_poly.type
_entity_poly.pdbx_seq_one_letter_code
_entity_poly.pdbx_strand_id
1 'polypeptide(L)'
;MMENILSVKGIKKSFGGVHALKGVDLTIKKGETHCLAGENGCGKSTIIKVISGFYKPDAGSIEVNGIVHPHMTPSDAIKAGIQVIYQDFSLFPNLSVLENLAFNQVLANNEKFVNKKRFRTIAEEAIQKINFNVDLDARVEQLPVADKQLIAISRALVHDAKFIIMDEPTTALTSKEVNRLFDIIAELKSKGITILFVSHKLDEVFEISDSITVLRSGENVISCPASEMTEDKFTYYMTGRHFENESSTLPKEISKEIILEAQNLSAKGFEDVSFKLHKGEILGVTGQLGSGRTELSLSLFGLNRPVSGKIIMEGQAVSLNSVQEAQKLKIALVPEDRLTEGLFIPQSITDNITVTRLNSLSSMGVLNKGRLMNEASTWVEKLEIATQNPTNAAGTLSGGNQQKVVLAKWLSDNPKILILNGPTVGVDIGAKYDIHKLLKQLAMQGMSIIVVSDDTAEVVSLCDRAIVMQGGKMTGALEKEDLNTVNLNKATV
;
A
#
# COMPACT_ATOMS: atom_id res chain seq x y z
N MET A 1 22.56 -31.41 -3.44
CA MET A 1 22.30 -30.10 -2.81
C MET A 1 21.92 -29.16 -3.94
N MET A 2 20.82 -28.39 -3.79
CA MET A 2 20.48 -27.37 -4.78
C MET A 2 21.55 -26.29 -4.74
N GLU A 3 21.99 -25.86 -5.92
CA GLU A 3 23.04 -24.85 -6.09
C GLU A 3 22.47 -23.44 -5.81
N ASN A 4 23.21 -22.59 -5.08
CA ASN A 4 22.78 -21.23 -4.82
C ASN A 4 23.04 -20.35 -6.06
N ILE A 5 22.08 -19.52 -6.41
CA ILE A 5 22.25 -18.48 -7.43
C ILE A 5 22.87 -17.22 -6.83
N LEU A 6 22.46 -16.89 -5.59
CA LEU A 6 22.90 -15.73 -4.84
C LEU A 6 23.25 -16.12 -3.40
N SER A 7 24.37 -15.63 -2.90
CA SER A 7 24.71 -15.64 -1.48
C SER A 7 25.28 -14.28 -1.08
N VAL A 8 24.58 -13.60 -0.21
CA VAL A 8 24.97 -12.30 0.36
C VAL A 8 25.40 -12.56 1.79
N LYS A 9 26.58 -12.06 2.20
CA LYS A 9 27.14 -12.29 3.54
C LYS A 9 27.59 -11.01 4.19
N GLY A 10 27.02 -10.71 5.36
CA GLY A 10 27.40 -9.63 6.25
C GLY A 10 27.30 -8.23 5.64
N ILE A 11 26.36 -8.00 4.71
CA ILE A 11 26.25 -6.72 4.02
C ILE A 11 25.85 -5.61 4.97
N LYS A 12 26.69 -4.57 5.03
CA LYS A 12 26.43 -3.32 5.76
C LYS A 12 26.32 -2.15 4.79
N LYS A 13 25.39 -1.24 5.07
CA LYS A 13 25.22 -0.01 4.32
C LYS A 13 24.63 1.09 5.19
N SER A 14 25.27 2.26 5.16
CA SER A 14 24.86 3.44 5.91
C SER A 14 24.72 4.65 4.99
N PHE A 15 23.81 5.55 5.35
CA PHE A 15 23.58 6.82 4.67
C PHE A 15 23.46 7.93 5.72
N GLY A 16 24.43 8.86 5.74
CA GLY A 16 24.36 10.06 6.56
C GLY A 16 24.06 9.81 8.06
N GLY A 17 24.59 8.74 8.65
CA GLY A 17 24.35 8.37 10.07
C GLY A 17 23.20 7.37 10.30
N VAL A 18 22.42 7.02 9.24
CA VAL A 18 21.41 5.97 9.32
C VAL A 18 22.01 4.65 8.82
N HIS A 19 22.03 3.62 9.67
CA HIS A 19 22.47 2.28 9.31
C HIS A 19 21.31 1.51 8.68
N ALA A 20 21.22 1.56 7.34
CA ALA A 20 20.15 0.92 6.59
C ALA A 20 20.30 -0.62 6.54
N LEU A 21 21.54 -1.14 6.50
CA LEU A 21 21.85 -2.56 6.60
C LEU A 21 22.97 -2.76 7.62
N LYS A 22 22.78 -3.70 8.56
CA LYS A 22 23.66 -3.89 9.73
C LYS A 22 24.38 -5.23 9.74
N GLY A 23 24.50 -5.88 8.59
CA GLY A 23 25.14 -7.19 8.44
C GLY A 23 24.13 -8.22 7.94
N VAL A 24 23.47 -7.90 6.82
CA VAL A 24 22.43 -8.75 6.23
C VAL A 24 23.06 -9.94 5.52
N ASP A 25 22.52 -11.14 5.78
CA ASP A 25 22.79 -12.39 5.09
C ASP A 25 21.55 -12.80 4.28
N LEU A 26 21.74 -13.22 3.02
CA LEU A 26 20.65 -13.69 2.17
C LEU A 26 21.18 -14.77 1.22
N THR A 27 20.55 -15.95 1.24
CA THR A 27 20.90 -17.04 0.35
C THR A 27 19.68 -17.47 -0.45
N ILE A 28 19.80 -17.51 -1.77
CA ILE A 28 18.73 -17.86 -2.70
C ILE A 28 19.19 -19.04 -3.56
N LYS A 29 18.35 -20.08 -3.65
CA LYS A 29 18.60 -21.29 -4.44
C LYS A 29 18.16 -21.08 -5.88
N LYS A 30 18.82 -21.78 -6.82
CA LYS A 30 18.41 -21.74 -8.23
C LYS A 30 17.01 -22.32 -8.41
N GLY A 31 16.17 -21.60 -9.18
CA GLY A 31 14.83 -22.04 -9.56
C GLY A 31 13.79 -21.92 -8.45
N GLU A 32 14.10 -21.29 -7.29
CA GLU A 32 13.10 -21.00 -6.27
C GLU A 32 12.47 -19.62 -6.44
N THR A 33 11.27 -19.45 -5.90
CA THR A 33 10.71 -18.15 -5.57
C THR A 33 11.01 -17.86 -4.10
N HIS A 34 11.93 -16.95 -3.85
CA HIS A 34 12.32 -16.51 -2.51
C HIS A 34 11.62 -15.20 -2.17
N CYS A 35 10.92 -15.14 -1.04
CA CYS A 35 10.33 -13.88 -0.56
C CYS A 35 11.29 -13.14 0.37
N LEU A 36 11.51 -11.85 0.09
CA LEU A 36 12.14 -10.92 1.02
C LEU A 36 11.07 -10.03 1.63
N ALA A 37 10.71 -10.34 2.87
CA ALA A 37 9.67 -9.63 3.61
C ALA A 37 10.26 -8.67 4.65
N GLY A 38 9.47 -7.70 5.07
CA GLY A 38 9.84 -6.73 6.11
C GLY A 38 9.02 -5.46 6.00
N GLU A 39 8.89 -4.72 7.10
CA GLU A 39 8.19 -3.43 7.14
C GLU A 39 8.86 -2.38 6.24
N ASN A 40 8.15 -1.29 5.96
CA ASN A 40 8.70 -0.17 5.20
C ASN A 40 9.90 0.43 5.95
N GLY A 41 11.00 0.68 5.20
CA GLY A 41 12.24 1.22 5.79
C GLY A 41 13.15 0.19 6.48
N CYS A 42 12.81 -1.12 6.49
CA CYS A 42 13.66 -2.15 7.12
C CYS A 42 14.94 -2.50 6.32
N GLY A 43 15.12 -1.95 5.09
CA GLY A 43 16.32 -2.17 4.29
C GLY A 43 16.12 -2.99 3.01
N LYS A 44 14.91 -3.45 2.66
CA LYS A 44 14.62 -4.26 1.45
C LYS A 44 15.14 -3.63 0.16
N SER A 45 14.70 -2.42 -0.16
CA SER A 45 15.13 -1.73 -1.38
C SER A 45 16.61 -1.35 -1.34
N THR A 46 17.22 -1.23 -0.14
CA THR A 46 18.67 -1.00 -0.01
C THR A 46 19.46 -2.25 -0.38
N ILE A 47 19.07 -3.44 0.11
CA ILE A 47 19.76 -4.68 -0.25
C ILE A 47 19.59 -5.01 -1.72
N ILE A 48 18.42 -4.75 -2.33
CA ILE A 48 18.20 -4.89 -3.77
C ILE A 48 19.16 -4.01 -4.56
N LYS A 49 19.30 -2.74 -4.17
CA LYS A 49 20.22 -1.79 -4.82
C LYS A 49 21.68 -2.16 -4.63
N VAL A 50 22.04 -2.87 -3.55
CA VAL A 50 23.39 -3.44 -3.36
C VAL A 50 23.60 -4.65 -4.27
N ILE A 51 22.63 -5.57 -4.36
CA ILE A 51 22.70 -6.76 -5.24
C ILE A 51 22.75 -6.35 -6.71
N SER A 52 21.96 -5.34 -7.11
CA SER A 52 21.96 -4.80 -8.48
C SER A 52 23.19 -3.95 -8.83
N GLY A 53 24.07 -3.70 -7.86
CA GLY A 53 25.27 -2.90 -8.05
C GLY A 53 25.07 -1.38 -8.09
N PHE A 54 23.85 -0.91 -7.78
CA PHE A 54 23.57 0.53 -7.70
C PHE A 54 24.23 1.18 -6.48
N TYR A 55 24.25 0.46 -5.33
CA TYR A 55 24.98 0.89 -4.14
C TYR A 55 26.16 -0.03 -3.85
N LYS A 56 27.31 0.57 -3.61
CA LYS A 56 28.45 -0.14 -3.06
C LYS A 56 28.20 -0.41 -1.57
N PRO A 57 28.34 -1.66 -1.08
CA PRO A 57 28.24 -1.96 0.35
C PRO A 57 29.43 -1.35 1.12
N ASP A 58 29.22 -1.05 2.39
CA ASP A 58 30.29 -0.56 3.28
C ASP A 58 31.12 -1.73 3.84
N ALA A 59 30.50 -2.93 3.94
CA ALA A 59 31.14 -4.19 4.31
C ALA A 59 30.35 -5.39 3.80
N GLY A 60 30.95 -6.58 3.82
CA GLY A 60 30.37 -7.83 3.37
C GLY A 60 30.76 -8.21 1.94
N SER A 61 30.16 -9.27 1.42
CA SER A 61 30.43 -9.78 0.07
C SER A 61 29.15 -10.33 -0.57
N ILE A 62 29.14 -10.34 -1.90
CA ILE A 62 28.07 -10.89 -2.73
C ILE A 62 28.67 -11.99 -3.59
N GLU A 63 28.09 -13.18 -3.55
CA GLU A 63 28.46 -14.31 -4.41
C GLU A 63 27.30 -14.60 -5.35
N VAL A 64 27.57 -14.60 -6.66
CA VAL A 64 26.58 -14.89 -7.70
C VAL A 64 27.11 -16.04 -8.57
N ASN A 65 26.33 -17.09 -8.71
CA ASN A 65 26.74 -18.31 -9.45
C ASN A 65 28.12 -18.85 -9.04
N GLY A 66 28.47 -18.79 -7.75
CA GLY A 66 29.76 -19.25 -7.22
C GLY A 66 30.92 -18.26 -7.37
N ILE A 67 30.70 -17.09 -7.96
CA ILE A 67 31.74 -16.04 -8.12
C ILE A 67 31.51 -14.97 -7.03
N VAL A 68 32.56 -14.74 -6.24
CA VAL A 68 32.50 -13.74 -5.15
C VAL A 68 32.90 -12.36 -5.68
N HIS A 69 32.04 -11.39 -5.41
CA HIS A 69 32.23 -9.97 -5.71
C HIS A 69 32.28 -9.17 -4.41
N PRO A 70 33.36 -8.43 -4.11
CA PRO A 70 33.38 -7.51 -2.97
C PRO A 70 32.33 -6.39 -3.10
N HIS A 71 32.08 -5.98 -4.33
CA HIS A 71 30.96 -5.15 -4.75
C HIS A 71 30.61 -5.48 -6.20
N MET A 72 29.36 -5.30 -6.57
CA MET A 72 28.90 -5.42 -7.96
C MET A 72 28.72 -4.04 -8.56
N THR A 73 28.89 -3.95 -9.88
CA THR A 73 28.40 -2.83 -10.69
C THR A 73 27.11 -3.24 -11.40
N PRO A 74 26.28 -2.30 -11.88
CA PRO A 74 25.09 -2.65 -12.67
C PRO A 74 25.43 -3.52 -13.91
N SER A 75 26.57 -3.28 -14.54
CA SER A 75 27.06 -4.10 -15.66
C SER A 75 27.36 -5.54 -15.25
N ASP A 76 27.95 -5.74 -14.06
CA ASP A 76 28.26 -7.08 -13.54
C ASP A 76 26.96 -7.83 -13.21
N ALA A 77 25.97 -7.16 -12.61
CA ALA A 77 24.67 -7.73 -12.30
C ALA A 77 23.96 -8.21 -13.59
N ILE A 78 23.91 -7.37 -14.61
CA ILE A 78 23.29 -7.72 -15.90
C ILE A 78 24.03 -8.92 -16.54
N LYS A 79 25.36 -8.92 -16.57
CA LYS A 79 26.17 -10.03 -17.12
C LYS A 79 25.98 -11.33 -16.35
N ALA A 80 25.74 -11.26 -15.04
CA ALA A 80 25.40 -12.41 -14.19
C ALA A 80 23.97 -12.92 -14.39
N GLY A 81 23.14 -12.24 -15.20
CA GLY A 81 21.74 -12.57 -15.47
C GLY A 81 20.77 -12.06 -14.40
N ILE A 82 21.19 -11.09 -13.60
CA ILE A 82 20.31 -10.43 -12.60
C ILE A 82 19.58 -9.28 -13.27
N GLN A 83 18.25 -9.28 -13.17
CA GLN A 83 17.40 -8.18 -13.62
C GLN A 83 16.49 -7.73 -12.46
N VAL A 84 16.30 -6.41 -12.34
CA VAL A 84 15.48 -5.81 -11.29
C VAL A 84 14.29 -5.10 -11.90
N ILE A 85 13.11 -5.42 -11.42
CA ILE A 85 11.87 -4.71 -11.69
C ILE A 85 11.55 -3.91 -10.44
N TYR A 86 11.79 -2.60 -10.53
CA TYR A 86 11.52 -1.67 -9.44
C TYR A 86 10.03 -1.32 -9.37
N GLN A 87 9.59 -0.81 -8.24
CA GLN A 87 8.20 -0.41 -7.97
C GLN A 87 7.65 0.61 -8.98
N ASP A 88 8.49 1.48 -9.54
CA ASP A 88 8.16 2.45 -10.60
C ASP A 88 8.30 1.89 -12.03
N PHE A 89 8.53 0.56 -12.15
CA PHE A 89 8.80 -0.19 -13.39
C PHE A 89 10.04 0.25 -14.15
N SER A 90 10.59 1.42 -13.90
CA SER A 90 11.72 2.03 -14.61
C SER A 90 11.57 1.96 -16.14
N LEU A 91 10.36 2.23 -16.63
CA LEU A 91 10.02 2.33 -18.04
C LEU A 91 10.11 3.79 -18.50
N PHE A 92 10.36 3.98 -19.79
CA PHE A 92 10.31 5.30 -20.43
C PHE A 92 8.87 5.59 -20.88
N PRO A 93 8.11 6.46 -20.18
CA PRO A 93 6.68 6.62 -20.41
C PRO A 93 6.35 7.21 -21.77
N ASN A 94 7.23 8.06 -22.30
CA ASN A 94 7.10 8.74 -23.61
C ASN A 94 7.54 7.90 -24.81
N LEU A 95 8.15 6.72 -24.57
CA LEU A 95 8.53 5.78 -25.62
C LEU A 95 7.44 4.71 -25.82
N SER A 96 7.47 4.08 -27.00
CA SER A 96 6.60 2.94 -27.31
C SER A 96 6.98 1.68 -26.53
N VAL A 97 6.09 0.68 -26.48
CA VAL A 97 6.39 -0.65 -25.96
C VAL A 97 7.61 -1.25 -26.66
N LEU A 98 7.61 -1.18 -28.00
CA LEU A 98 8.68 -1.63 -28.84
C LEU A 98 10.04 -1.07 -28.42
N GLU A 99 10.11 0.24 -28.23
CA GLU A 99 11.32 0.95 -27.84
C GLU A 99 11.75 0.58 -26.41
N ASN A 100 10.82 0.48 -25.46
CA ASN A 100 11.11 0.06 -24.09
C ASN A 100 11.69 -1.36 -24.00
N LEU A 101 11.26 -2.28 -24.85
CA LEU A 101 11.76 -3.66 -24.89
C LEU A 101 13.11 -3.77 -25.56
N ALA A 102 13.35 -3.07 -26.67
CA ALA A 102 14.52 -3.28 -27.51
C ALA A 102 15.69 -2.33 -27.23
N PHE A 103 15.44 -1.16 -26.60
CA PHE A 103 16.43 -0.08 -26.47
C PHE A 103 17.72 -0.48 -25.76
N ASN A 104 17.61 -1.20 -24.64
CA ASN A 104 18.76 -1.60 -23.85
C ASN A 104 19.68 -2.56 -24.61
N GLN A 105 19.15 -3.40 -25.50
CA GLN A 105 19.94 -4.37 -26.28
C GLN A 105 20.79 -3.66 -27.34
N VAL A 106 20.27 -2.57 -27.88
CA VAL A 106 20.99 -1.73 -28.86
C VAL A 106 22.14 -0.98 -28.19
N LEU A 107 21.90 -0.45 -26.99
CA LEU A 107 22.96 0.20 -26.20
C LEU A 107 24.06 -0.79 -25.81
N ALA A 108 23.70 -2.00 -25.39
CA ALA A 108 24.68 -3.03 -25.02
C ALA A 108 25.56 -3.48 -26.21
N ASN A 109 25.00 -3.48 -27.41
CA ASN A 109 25.73 -3.86 -28.65
C ASN A 109 26.49 -2.70 -29.32
N ASN A 110 26.44 -1.47 -28.76
CA ASN A 110 27.04 -0.25 -29.36
C ASN A 110 26.57 0.01 -30.80
N GLU A 111 25.31 -0.31 -31.11
CA GLU A 111 24.74 -0.11 -32.45
C GLU A 111 24.55 1.38 -32.73
N LYS A 112 25.12 1.88 -33.84
CA LYS A 112 25.01 3.30 -34.23
C LYS A 112 23.71 3.66 -34.92
N PHE A 113 22.94 2.68 -35.40
CA PHE A 113 21.70 2.88 -36.13
C PHE A 113 20.60 1.98 -35.58
N VAL A 114 19.39 2.54 -35.47
CA VAL A 114 18.19 1.83 -35.04
C VAL A 114 17.62 1.02 -36.18
N ASN A 115 17.61 -0.31 -36.08
CA ASN A 115 16.93 -1.19 -37.01
C ASN A 115 15.52 -1.55 -36.49
N LYS A 116 14.49 -0.87 -36.99
CA LYS A 116 13.09 -1.06 -36.55
C LYS A 116 12.59 -2.50 -36.75
N LYS A 117 13.02 -3.21 -37.78
CA LYS A 117 12.63 -4.61 -37.99
C LYS A 117 13.20 -5.52 -36.89
N ARG A 118 14.47 -5.33 -36.57
CA ARG A 118 15.12 -6.08 -35.47
C ARG A 118 14.48 -5.77 -34.13
N PHE A 119 14.15 -4.49 -33.86
CA PHE A 119 13.44 -4.10 -32.65
C PHE A 119 12.12 -4.85 -32.50
N ARG A 120 11.35 -4.93 -33.59
CA ARG A 120 10.05 -5.62 -33.60
C ARG A 120 10.21 -7.11 -33.32
N THR A 121 11.18 -7.78 -33.95
CA THR A 121 11.46 -9.19 -33.66
C THR A 121 11.82 -9.42 -32.19
N ILE A 122 12.71 -8.60 -31.63
CA ILE A 122 13.09 -8.68 -30.20
C ILE A 122 11.88 -8.50 -29.30
N ALA A 123 11.04 -7.50 -29.58
CA ALA A 123 9.87 -7.22 -28.76
C ALA A 123 8.80 -8.33 -28.86
N GLU A 124 8.56 -8.84 -30.08
CA GLU A 124 7.63 -9.96 -30.33
C GLU A 124 8.06 -11.22 -29.58
N GLU A 125 9.34 -11.58 -29.66
CA GLU A 125 9.91 -12.73 -28.93
C GLU A 125 9.77 -12.55 -27.39
N ALA A 126 9.98 -11.33 -26.90
CA ALA A 126 9.91 -11.05 -25.48
C ALA A 126 8.49 -11.20 -24.93
N ILE A 127 7.49 -10.62 -25.60
CA ILE A 127 6.08 -10.72 -25.16
C ILE A 127 5.51 -12.13 -25.33
N GLN A 128 5.97 -12.88 -26.34
CA GLN A 128 5.57 -14.28 -26.52
C GLN A 128 6.04 -15.18 -25.37
N LYS A 129 7.19 -14.89 -24.75
CA LYS A 129 7.71 -15.70 -23.63
C LYS A 129 6.75 -15.76 -22.43
N ILE A 130 5.84 -14.80 -22.28
CA ILE A 130 4.86 -14.71 -21.19
C ILE A 130 3.41 -14.62 -21.68
N ASN A 131 3.14 -15.01 -22.92
CA ASN A 131 1.82 -14.96 -23.54
C ASN A 131 1.12 -13.60 -23.37
N PHE A 132 1.87 -12.51 -23.51
CA PHE A 132 1.37 -11.15 -23.37
C PHE A 132 1.00 -10.56 -24.72
N ASN A 133 -0.23 -10.02 -24.84
CA ASN A 133 -0.70 -9.35 -26.02
C ASN A 133 -0.83 -7.84 -25.77
N VAL A 134 -0.04 -7.04 -26.49
CA VAL A 134 -0.04 -5.57 -26.38
C VAL A 134 0.31 -4.96 -27.73
N ASP A 135 -0.22 -3.77 -27.99
CA ASP A 135 0.22 -2.99 -29.16
C ASP A 135 1.64 -2.46 -28.95
N LEU A 136 2.58 -2.96 -29.75
CA LEU A 136 3.99 -2.59 -29.67
C LEU A 136 4.26 -1.12 -30.01
N ASP A 137 3.39 -0.48 -30.76
CA ASP A 137 3.52 0.93 -31.17
C ASP A 137 2.84 1.88 -30.16
N ALA A 138 2.07 1.36 -29.19
CA ALA A 138 1.45 2.16 -28.14
C ALA A 138 2.49 2.79 -27.22
N ARG A 139 2.23 4.03 -26.74
CA ARG A 139 3.07 4.70 -25.73
C ARG A 139 2.81 4.10 -24.35
N VAL A 140 3.89 3.85 -23.61
CA VAL A 140 3.81 3.23 -22.28
C VAL A 140 3.01 4.08 -21.29
N GLU A 141 3.05 5.41 -21.36
CA GLU A 141 2.26 6.29 -20.50
C GLU A 141 0.75 6.04 -20.56
N GLN A 142 0.23 5.59 -21.72
CA GLN A 142 -1.19 5.36 -22.00
C GLN A 142 -1.70 3.99 -21.54
N LEU A 143 -0.78 3.09 -21.15
CA LEU A 143 -1.14 1.73 -20.80
C LEU A 143 -1.57 1.61 -19.35
N PRO A 144 -2.43 0.63 -19.02
CA PRO A 144 -2.74 0.23 -17.65
C PRO A 144 -1.47 -0.16 -16.86
N VAL A 145 -1.55 -0.08 -15.55
CA VAL A 145 -0.43 -0.42 -14.65
C VAL A 145 -0.01 -1.88 -14.81
N ALA A 146 -0.98 -2.78 -14.94
CA ALA A 146 -0.73 -4.21 -15.16
C ALA A 146 0.08 -4.47 -16.44
N ASP A 147 -0.25 -3.79 -17.54
CA ASP A 147 0.48 -3.94 -18.80
C ASP A 147 1.92 -3.39 -18.66
N LYS A 148 2.10 -2.28 -17.95
CA LYS A 148 3.44 -1.76 -17.63
C LYS A 148 4.29 -2.77 -16.84
N GLN A 149 3.68 -3.48 -15.89
CA GLN A 149 4.33 -4.56 -15.17
C GLN A 149 4.79 -5.68 -16.11
N LEU A 150 3.91 -6.12 -17.02
CA LEU A 150 4.24 -7.17 -17.99
C LEU A 150 5.32 -6.75 -18.99
N ILE A 151 5.35 -5.47 -19.40
CA ILE A 151 6.42 -4.92 -20.22
C ILE A 151 7.76 -4.97 -19.46
N ALA A 152 7.78 -4.61 -18.17
CA ALA A 152 9.00 -4.67 -17.36
C ALA A 152 9.52 -6.11 -17.22
N ILE A 153 8.63 -7.09 -17.03
CA ILE A 153 8.98 -8.53 -17.02
C ILE A 153 9.52 -8.96 -18.40
N SER A 154 8.81 -8.62 -19.48
CA SER A 154 9.24 -8.94 -20.85
C SER A 154 10.63 -8.36 -21.14
N ARG A 155 10.88 -7.12 -20.73
CA ARG A 155 12.21 -6.48 -20.86
C ARG A 155 13.31 -7.24 -20.11
N ALA A 156 13.02 -7.74 -18.90
CA ALA A 156 13.97 -8.57 -18.17
C ALA A 156 14.31 -9.86 -18.94
N LEU A 157 13.33 -10.47 -19.62
CA LEU A 157 13.50 -11.70 -20.40
C LEU A 157 14.26 -11.48 -21.73
N VAL A 158 14.28 -10.26 -22.26
CA VAL A 158 15.13 -9.88 -23.43
C VAL A 158 16.61 -10.04 -23.10
N HIS A 159 16.99 -9.86 -21.84
CA HIS A 159 18.37 -9.94 -21.36
C HIS A 159 18.75 -11.31 -20.79
N ASP A 160 18.05 -12.38 -21.18
CA ASP A 160 18.30 -13.75 -20.71
C ASP A 160 18.44 -13.83 -19.17
N ALA A 161 17.50 -13.18 -18.47
CA ALA A 161 17.46 -13.17 -17.02
C ALA A 161 17.42 -14.58 -16.47
N LYS A 162 18.33 -14.89 -15.55
CA LYS A 162 18.35 -16.12 -14.75
C LYS A 162 17.82 -15.89 -13.33
N PHE A 163 17.87 -14.64 -12.91
CA PHE A 163 17.41 -14.18 -11.60
C PHE A 163 16.69 -12.84 -11.75
N ILE A 164 15.42 -12.82 -11.41
CA ILE A 164 14.59 -11.61 -11.47
C ILE A 164 14.22 -11.19 -10.05
N ILE A 165 14.50 -9.93 -9.72
CA ILE A 165 14.10 -9.29 -8.48
C ILE A 165 12.89 -8.41 -8.77
N MET A 166 11.79 -8.60 -8.04
CA MET A 166 10.55 -7.84 -8.16
C MET A 166 10.30 -7.08 -6.85
N ASP A 167 10.43 -5.75 -6.89
CA ASP A 167 10.26 -4.88 -5.71
C ASP A 167 8.82 -4.38 -5.64
N GLU A 168 8.02 -4.97 -4.74
CA GLU A 168 6.59 -4.69 -4.50
C GLU A 168 5.73 -4.66 -5.78
N PRO A 169 5.73 -5.71 -6.61
CA PRO A 169 5.15 -5.67 -7.95
C PRO A 169 3.62 -5.63 -7.98
N THR A 170 2.95 -5.79 -6.85
CA THR A 170 1.48 -5.93 -6.74
C THR A 170 0.80 -4.69 -6.17
N THR A 171 1.54 -3.66 -5.77
CA THR A 171 1.01 -2.50 -5.00
C THR A 171 -0.12 -1.77 -5.73
N ALA A 172 -0.12 -1.75 -7.07
CA ALA A 172 -1.11 -1.02 -7.87
C ALA A 172 -1.92 -1.94 -8.79
N LEU A 173 -2.01 -3.25 -8.46
CA LEU A 173 -2.73 -4.25 -9.23
C LEU A 173 -4.03 -4.65 -8.53
N THR A 174 -5.05 -4.94 -9.33
CA THR A 174 -6.28 -5.60 -8.87
C THR A 174 -6.02 -7.07 -8.55
N SER A 175 -6.86 -7.71 -7.74
CA SER A 175 -6.73 -9.14 -7.37
C SER A 175 -6.63 -10.06 -8.61
N LYS A 176 -7.39 -9.76 -9.68
CA LYS A 176 -7.33 -10.51 -10.93
C LYS A 176 -5.97 -10.38 -11.64
N GLU A 177 -5.39 -9.19 -11.59
CA GLU A 177 -4.07 -8.91 -12.18
C GLU A 177 -2.95 -9.52 -11.35
N VAL A 178 -3.10 -9.54 -10.01
CA VAL A 178 -2.18 -10.24 -9.09
C VAL A 178 -2.14 -11.73 -9.41
N ASN A 179 -3.29 -12.39 -9.53
CA ASN A 179 -3.36 -13.81 -9.88
C ASN A 179 -2.68 -14.09 -11.23
N ARG A 180 -2.92 -13.24 -12.23
CA ARG A 180 -2.22 -13.36 -13.52
C ARG A 180 -0.71 -13.21 -13.40
N LEU A 181 -0.23 -12.29 -12.56
CA LEU A 181 1.19 -12.13 -12.28
C LEU A 181 1.76 -13.39 -11.63
N PHE A 182 1.04 -14.01 -10.71
CA PHE A 182 1.47 -15.25 -10.04
C PHE A 182 1.55 -16.44 -11.01
N ASP A 183 0.60 -16.56 -11.94
CA ASP A 183 0.66 -17.54 -13.03
C ASP A 183 1.94 -17.36 -13.87
N ILE A 184 2.29 -16.12 -14.20
CA ILE A 184 3.52 -15.80 -14.95
C ILE A 184 4.76 -16.13 -14.12
N ILE A 185 4.79 -15.84 -12.83
CA ILE A 185 5.89 -16.19 -11.92
C ILE A 185 6.07 -17.71 -11.89
N ALA A 186 4.98 -18.47 -11.76
CA ALA A 186 5.01 -19.93 -11.79
C ALA A 186 5.55 -20.48 -13.13
N GLU A 187 5.15 -19.87 -14.25
CA GLU A 187 5.67 -20.22 -15.58
C GLU A 187 7.18 -19.91 -15.70
N LEU A 188 7.63 -18.75 -15.25
CA LEU A 188 9.04 -18.38 -15.26
C LEU A 188 9.90 -19.34 -14.40
N LYS A 189 9.39 -19.68 -13.21
CA LYS A 189 10.01 -20.68 -12.32
C LYS A 189 10.13 -22.03 -12.99
N SER A 190 9.08 -22.50 -13.69
CA SER A 190 9.11 -23.78 -14.42
C SER A 190 10.17 -23.81 -15.52
N LYS A 191 10.54 -22.64 -16.07
CA LYS A 191 11.62 -22.46 -17.04
C LYS A 191 13.00 -22.30 -16.38
N GLY A 192 13.11 -22.49 -15.05
CA GLY A 192 14.34 -22.44 -14.27
C GLY A 192 14.81 -21.03 -13.89
N ILE A 193 13.97 -20.00 -14.08
CA ILE A 193 14.26 -18.64 -13.63
C ILE A 193 14.02 -18.55 -12.14
N THR A 194 14.98 -17.98 -11.41
CA THR A 194 14.86 -17.71 -9.97
C THR A 194 14.20 -16.36 -9.74
N ILE A 195 13.31 -16.28 -8.75
CA ILE A 195 12.60 -15.04 -8.43
C ILE A 195 12.92 -14.62 -7.00
N LEU A 196 13.30 -13.36 -6.79
CA LEU A 196 13.25 -12.69 -5.49
C LEU A 196 12.05 -11.78 -5.50
N PHE A 197 11.01 -12.18 -4.78
CA PHE A 197 9.77 -11.43 -4.66
C PHE A 197 9.78 -10.63 -3.37
N VAL A 198 9.60 -9.31 -3.46
CA VAL A 198 9.59 -8.43 -2.30
C VAL A 198 8.16 -8.00 -2.05
N SER A 199 7.63 -8.39 -0.91
CA SER A 199 6.27 -8.02 -0.48
C SER A 199 6.18 -7.94 1.03
N HIS A 200 5.21 -7.19 1.51
CA HIS A 200 4.82 -7.14 2.91
C HIS A 200 3.40 -7.70 3.13
N LYS A 201 2.73 -8.17 2.07
CA LYS A 201 1.38 -8.72 2.12
C LYS A 201 1.42 -10.23 2.38
N LEU A 202 0.74 -10.66 3.45
CA LEU A 202 0.73 -12.06 3.87
C LEU A 202 0.28 -13.01 2.76
N ASP A 203 -0.91 -12.76 2.20
CA ASP A 203 -1.53 -13.65 1.22
C ASP A 203 -0.60 -13.90 0.03
N GLU A 204 0.04 -12.85 -0.48
CA GLU A 204 1.00 -12.94 -1.59
C GLU A 204 2.21 -13.80 -1.24
N VAL A 205 2.77 -13.58 -0.04
CA VAL A 205 3.98 -14.28 0.41
C VAL A 205 3.72 -15.79 0.54
N PHE A 206 2.59 -16.17 1.12
CA PHE A 206 2.26 -17.59 1.31
C PHE A 206 1.84 -18.29 0.02
N GLU A 207 1.28 -17.55 -0.95
CA GLU A 207 0.82 -18.15 -2.20
C GLU A 207 1.97 -18.54 -3.14
N ILE A 208 3.05 -17.71 -3.23
CA ILE A 208 4.06 -17.92 -4.28
C ILE A 208 5.43 -18.36 -3.77
N SER A 209 5.71 -18.29 -2.46
CA SER A 209 7.07 -18.44 -1.95
C SER A 209 7.42 -19.91 -1.63
N ASP A 210 8.63 -20.31 -1.99
CA ASP A 210 9.25 -21.55 -1.50
C ASP A 210 10.01 -21.31 -0.19
N SER A 211 10.66 -20.14 -0.08
CA SER A 211 11.46 -19.74 1.07
C SER A 211 11.22 -18.26 1.39
N ILE A 212 11.33 -17.91 2.66
CA ILE A 212 11.06 -16.56 3.16
C ILE A 212 12.26 -16.08 3.98
N THR A 213 12.71 -14.86 3.74
CA THR A 213 13.62 -14.12 4.62
C THR A 213 12.92 -12.87 5.11
N VAL A 214 12.87 -12.66 6.42
CA VAL A 214 12.31 -11.48 7.03
C VAL A 214 13.42 -10.55 7.49
N LEU A 215 13.38 -9.30 7.03
CA LEU A 215 14.23 -8.20 7.49
C LEU A 215 13.47 -7.29 8.46
N ARG A 216 14.14 -6.89 9.54
CA ARG A 216 13.65 -5.87 10.46
C ARG A 216 14.79 -4.98 10.92
N SER A 217 14.60 -3.65 10.81
CA SER A 217 15.60 -2.64 11.24
C SER A 217 17.01 -2.83 10.69
N GLY A 218 17.12 -3.34 9.45
CA GLY A 218 18.39 -3.56 8.77
C GLY A 218 19.11 -4.87 9.10
N GLU A 219 18.43 -5.80 9.77
CA GLU A 219 18.97 -7.11 10.18
C GLU A 219 18.07 -8.26 9.74
N ASN A 220 18.65 -9.46 9.56
CA ASN A 220 17.86 -10.67 9.35
C ASN A 220 17.20 -11.08 10.67
N VAL A 221 15.90 -11.35 10.62
CA VAL A 221 15.17 -11.94 11.77
C VAL A 221 15.09 -13.45 11.63
N ILE A 222 14.73 -13.91 10.44
CA ILE A 222 14.61 -15.34 10.12
C ILE A 222 14.77 -15.57 8.61
N SER A 223 15.29 -16.75 8.26
CA SER A 223 15.21 -17.33 6.90
C SER A 223 14.79 -18.77 7.03
N CYS A 224 13.69 -19.16 6.40
CA CYS A 224 13.16 -20.53 6.48
C CYS A 224 12.34 -20.89 5.23
N PRO A 225 12.05 -22.18 4.99
CA PRO A 225 11.06 -22.62 4.02
C PRO A 225 9.68 -22.02 4.34
N ALA A 226 8.92 -21.62 3.30
CA ALA A 226 7.59 -21.04 3.48
C ALA A 226 6.64 -22.01 4.24
N SER A 227 6.81 -23.32 4.05
CA SER A 227 6.01 -24.37 4.74
C SER A 227 6.18 -24.39 6.26
N GLU A 228 7.24 -23.81 6.81
CA GLU A 228 7.50 -23.73 8.25
C GLU A 228 7.00 -22.43 8.87
N MET A 229 6.58 -21.46 8.03
CA MET A 229 6.08 -20.17 8.45
C MET A 229 4.56 -20.23 8.61
N THR A 230 4.04 -19.66 9.71
CA THR A 230 2.61 -19.40 9.91
C THR A 230 2.35 -17.90 9.87
N GLU A 231 1.11 -17.48 9.62
CA GLU A 231 0.73 -16.06 9.58
C GLU A 231 1.09 -15.34 10.89
N ASP A 232 0.84 -15.95 12.04
CA ASP A 232 1.18 -15.37 13.35
C ASP A 232 2.70 -15.21 13.52
N LYS A 233 3.50 -16.23 13.13
CA LYS A 233 4.96 -16.15 13.16
C LYS A 233 5.48 -15.08 12.21
N PHE A 234 4.94 -15.04 10.99
CA PHE A 234 5.33 -14.06 9.98
C PHE A 234 5.09 -12.64 10.50
N THR A 235 3.89 -12.38 11.02
CA THR A 235 3.52 -11.09 11.60
C THR A 235 4.42 -10.73 12.80
N TYR A 236 4.72 -11.69 13.66
CA TYR A 236 5.64 -11.49 14.78
C TYR A 236 7.06 -11.16 14.29
N TYR A 237 7.61 -11.89 13.32
CA TYR A 237 8.95 -11.63 12.82
C TYR A 237 9.04 -10.28 12.10
N MET A 238 7.99 -9.90 11.36
CA MET A 238 7.92 -8.61 10.68
C MET A 238 7.93 -7.44 11.66
N THR A 239 7.07 -7.49 12.69
CA THR A 239 6.76 -6.36 13.57
C THR A 239 7.49 -6.40 14.91
N GLY A 240 7.91 -7.58 15.37
CA GLY A 240 8.44 -7.83 16.71
C GLY A 240 7.39 -7.86 17.80
N ARG A 241 6.10 -7.86 17.45
CA ARG A 241 4.97 -7.83 18.38
C ARG A 241 4.09 -9.06 18.18
N HIS A 242 3.59 -9.61 19.27
CA HIS A 242 2.49 -10.54 19.22
C HIS A 242 1.19 -9.73 19.14
N PHE A 243 0.43 -9.96 18.11
CA PHE A 243 -0.92 -9.42 18.02
C PHE A 243 -1.87 -10.47 18.58
N GLU A 244 -2.54 -10.13 19.68
CA GLU A 244 -3.63 -10.97 20.17
C GLU A 244 -4.73 -10.92 19.10
N ASN A 245 -5.13 -12.11 18.61
CA ASN A 245 -6.32 -12.22 17.77
C ASN A 245 -7.50 -11.79 18.62
N GLU A 246 -7.89 -10.51 18.54
CA GLU A 246 -9.06 -9.92 19.23
C GLU A 246 -10.40 -10.47 18.68
N SER A 247 -10.40 -11.68 18.13
CA SER A 247 -11.62 -12.41 17.77
C SER A 247 -12.49 -12.79 18.98
N SER A 248 -12.04 -12.45 20.19
CA SER A 248 -12.74 -12.76 21.45
C SER A 248 -13.36 -11.55 22.17
N THR A 249 -13.40 -10.36 21.56
CA THR A 249 -14.27 -9.32 22.11
C THR A 249 -15.70 -9.73 21.87
N LEU A 250 -16.48 -9.86 22.96
CA LEU A 250 -17.93 -10.09 22.97
C LEU A 250 -18.58 -9.25 21.86
N PRO A 251 -19.56 -9.80 21.13
CA PRO A 251 -20.25 -9.05 20.10
C PRO A 251 -20.77 -7.76 20.71
N LYS A 252 -20.27 -6.63 20.24
CA LYS A 252 -20.76 -5.33 20.65
C LYS A 252 -22.16 -5.19 20.11
N GLU A 253 -23.17 -5.03 20.98
CA GLU A 253 -24.49 -4.65 20.52
C GLU A 253 -24.42 -3.28 19.84
N ILE A 254 -24.75 -3.26 18.55
CA ILE A 254 -24.86 -2.01 17.80
C ILE A 254 -26.01 -1.20 18.41
N SER A 255 -25.77 0.06 18.72
CA SER A 255 -26.80 0.96 19.24
C SER A 255 -27.95 1.04 18.25
N LYS A 256 -29.19 1.10 18.77
CA LYS A 256 -30.39 1.35 17.94
C LYS A 256 -30.52 2.81 17.49
N GLU A 257 -29.74 3.72 18.09
CA GLU A 257 -29.75 5.15 17.76
C GLU A 257 -29.08 5.38 16.41
N ILE A 258 -29.86 5.92 15.44
CA ILE A 258 -29.34 6.27 14.11
C ILE A 258 -28.75 7.67 14.19
N ILE A 259 -27.47 7.81 13.87
CA ILE A 259 -26.76 9.09 13.84
C ILE A 259 -26.82 9.74 12.47
N LEU A 260 -26.76 8.92 11.39
CA LEU A 260 -26.85 9.37 10.00
C LEU A 260 -27.69 8.39 9.18
N GLU A 261 -28.57 8.91 8.33
CA GLU A 261 -29.33 8.14 7.36
C GLU A 261 -29.25 8.83 5.99
N ALA A 262 -28.83 8.08 5.00
CA ALA A 262 -28.91 8.46 3.59
C ALA A 262 -30.15 7.81 2.98
N GLN A 263 -30.97 8.60 2.27
CA GLN A 263 -32.20 8.16 1.61
C GLN A 263 -32.15 8.51 0.13
N ASN A 264 -32.09 7.48 -0.73
CA ASN A 264 -32.06 7.59 -2.20
C ASN A 264 -31.03 8.63 -2.70
N LEU A 265 -29.87 8.65 -2.04
CA LEU A 265 -28.82 9.64 -2.29
C LEU A 265 -28.16 9.37 -3.63
N SER A 266 -28.05 10.41 -4.47
CA SER A 266 -27.37 10.34 -5.75
C SER A 266 -26.45 11.56 -5.92
N ALA A 267 -25.27 11.35 -6.46
CA ALA A 267 -24.33 12.38 -6.87
C ALA A 267 -23.47 11.89 -8.04
N LYS A 268 -22.52 12.70 -8.47
CA LYS A 268 -21.59 12.24 -9.53
C LYS A 268 -20.89 10.95 -9.10
N GLY A 269 -21.01 9.88 -9.88
CA GLY A 269 -20.33 8.60 -9.66
C GLY A 269 -21.12 7.58 -8.84
N PHE A 270 -22.30 7.94 -8.30
CA PHE A 270 -23.22 6.97 -7.69
C PHE A 270 -24.67 7.43 -7.72
N GLU A 271 -25.60 6.49 -7.65
CA GLU A 271 -27.04 6.76 -7.70
C GLU A 271 -27.85 5.84 -6.76
N ASP A 272 -28.92 6.40 -6.20
CA ASP A 272 -29.95 5.69 -5.40
C ASP A 272 -29.38 4.89 -4.21
N VAL A 273 -28.44 5.47 -3.47
CA VAL A 273 -27.81 4.83 -2.31
C VAL A 273 -28.59 5.16 -1.04
N SER A 274 -29.02 4.13 -0.32
CA SER A 274 -29.75 4.28 0.96
C SER A 274 -29.13 3.40 2.03
N PHE A 275 -28.75 4.00 3.17
CA PHE A 275 -28.20 3.26 4.31
C PHE A 275 -28.37 4.06 5.60
N LYS A 276 -28.17 3.37 6.73
CA LYS A 276 -28.17 3.96 8.07
C LYS A 276 -26.83 3.71 8.74
N LEU A 277 -26.36 4.68 9.50
CA LEU A 277 -25.21 4.56 10.39
C LEU A 277 -25.70 4.72 11.83
N HIS A 278 -25.37 3.75 12.65
CA HIS A 278 -25.75 3.77 14.06
C HIS A 278 -24.64 4.40 14.92
N LYS A 279 -25.02 4.91 16.09
CA LYS A 279 -24.09 5.51 17.03
C LYS A 279 -23.05 4.49 17.53
N GLY A 280 -21.79 4.84 17.42
CA GLY A 280 -20.69 3.98 17.82
C GLY A 280 -20.46 2.77 16.91
N GLU A 281 -21.10 2.70 15.75
CA GLU A 281 -20.93 1.65 14.75
C GLU A 281 -19.69 1.94 13.87
N ILE A 282 -19.03 0.86 13.43
CA ILE A 282 -18.07 0.90 12.33
C ILE A 282 -18.73 0.26 11.10
N LEU A 283 -19.20 1.09 10.18
CA LEU A 283 -19.83 0.66 8.92
C LEU A 283 -18.79 0.57 7.81
N GLY A 284 -18.65 -0.59 7.18
CA GLY A 284 -17.85 -0.78 5.98
C GLY A 284 -18.60 -0.34 4.72
N VAL A 285 -17.90 0.33 3.81
CA VAL A 285 -18.36 0.61 2.43
C VAL A 285 -17.32 0.01 1.49
N THR A 286 -17.66 -1.07 0.81
CA THR A 286 -16.71 -1.79 -0.03
C THR A 286 -17.20 -1.93 -1.47
N GLY A 287 -16.30 -2.30 -2.36
CA GLY A 287 -16.53 -2.48 -3.78
C GLY A 287 -15.24 -2.34 -4.58
N GLN A 288 -15.25 -2.75 -5.83
CA GLN A 288 -14.10 -2.62 -6.71
C GLN A 288 -13.76 -1.15 -7.01
N LEU A 289 -12.59 -0.90 -7.56
CA LEU A 289 -12.21 0.42 -8.05
C LEU A 289 -13.25 0.93 -9.07
N GLY A 290 -13.71 2.19 -8.89
CA GLY A 290 -14.78 2.76 -9.71
C GLY A 290 -16.20 2.33 -9.33
N SER A 291 -16.39 1.65 -8.20
CA SER A 291 -17.73 1.26 -7.71
C SER A 291 -18.59 2.42 -7.19
N GLY A 292 -18.03 3.63 -7.03
CA GLY A 292 -18.73 4.78 -6.48
C GLY A 292 -18.55 4.98 -4.97
N ARG A 293 -17.81 4.07 -4.27
CA ARG A 293 -17.59 4.13 -2.81
C ARG A 293 -16.85 5.40 -2.39
N THR A 294 -15.82 5.82 -3.13
CA THR A 294 -15.06 7.04 -2.85
C THR A 294 -15.95 8.27 -3.06
N GLU A 295 -16.70 8.33 -4.16
CA GLU A 295 -17.62 9.40 -4.48
C GLU A 295 -18.74 9.55 -3.42
N LEU A 296 -19.21 8.44 -2.85
CA LEU A 296 -20.16 8.44 -1.73
C LEU A 296 -19.52 9.07 -0.48
N SER A 297 -18.30 8.68 -0.12
CA SER A 297 -17.59 9.25 1.03
C SER A 297 -17.36 10.75 0.89
N LEU A 298 -16.97 11.21 -0.30
CA LEU A 298 -16.81 12.62 -0.64
C LEU A 298 -18.15 13.37 -0.56
N SER A 299 -19.26 12.73 -0.93
CA SER A 299 -20.59 13.32 -0.84
C SER A 299 -21.03 13.55 0.61
N LEU A 300 -20.77 12.58 1.48
CA LEU A 300 -21.05 12.70 2.92
C LEU A 300 -20.18 13.76 3.62
N PHE A 301 -19.10 14.19 3.01
CA PHE A 301 -18.23 15.27 3.50
C PHE A 301 -18.42 16.61 2.77
N GLY A 302 -19.36 16.68 1.81
CA GLY A 302 -19.70 17.91 1.09
C GLY A 302 -18.73 18.30 -0.03
N LEU A 303 -17.84 17.39 -0.46
CA LEU A 303 -16.93 17.58 -1.60
C LEU A 303 -17.55 17.16 -2.93
N ASN A 304 -18.49 16.21 -2.91
CA ASN A 304 -19.27 15.77 -4.06
C ASN A 304 -20.75 16.06 -3.79
N ARG A 305 -21.29 17.14 -4.35
CA ARG A 305 -22.63 17.62 -4.00
C ARG A 305 -23.71 16.63 -4.43
N PRO A 306 -24.64 16.26 -3.50
CA PRO A 306 -25.81 15.47 -3.86
C PRO A 306 -26.66 16.15 -4.92
N VAL A 307 -27.10 15.38 -5.91
CA VAL A 307 -28.03 15.81 -6.97
C VAL A 307 -29.48 15.51 -6.56
N SER A 308 -29.70 14.41 -5.83
CA SER A 308 -31.00 14.00 -5.31
C SER A 308 -30.85 13.19 -4.03
N GLY A 309 -31.98 12.92 -3.38
CA GLY A 309 -32.04 12.22 -2.11
C GLY A 309 -31.99 13.15 -0.91
N LYS A 310 -31.85 12.54 0.27
CA LYS A 310 -31.84 13.27 1.56
C LYS A 310 -30.77 12.65 2.47
N ILE A 311 -30.12 13.51 3.26
CA ILE A 311 -29.27 13.10 4.37
C ILE A 311 -29.95 13.57 5.65
N ILE A 312 -30.16 12.66 6.59
CA ILE A 312 -30.77 12.92 7.89
C ILE A 312 -29.69 12.64 8.94
N MET A 313 -29.44 13.60 9.80
CA MET A 313 -28.49 13.46 10.90
C MET A 313 -29.23 13.74 12.23
N GLU A 314 -29.13 12.79 13.17
CA GLU A 314 -29.81 12.87 14.46
C GLU A 314 -31.32 13.21 14.32
N GLY A 315 -32.00 12.61 13.31
CA GLY A 315 -33.40 12.80 13.01
C GLY A 315 -33.77 14.09 12.25
N GLN A 316 -32.82 14.94 11.91
CA GLN A 316 -33.02 16.19 11.17
C GLN A 316 -32.43 16.12 9.76
N ALA A 317 -33.19 16.56 8.76
CA ALA A 317 -32.68 16.67 7.42
C ALA A 317 -31.61 17.76 7.35
N VAL A 318 -30.45 17.41 6.80
CA VAL A 318 -29.28 18.31 6.70
C VAL A 318 -28.83 18.44 5.24
N SER A 319 -28.13 19.54 4.95
CA SER A 319 -27.49 19.80 3.68
C SER A 319 -25.98 19.61 3.84
N LEU A 320 -25.35 18.88 2.89
CA LEU A 320 -23.90 18.67 2.86
C LEU A 320 -23.35 19.13 1.50
N ASN A 321 -23.43 20.45 1.25
CA ASN A 321 -23.01 21.06 -0.01
C ASN A 321 -21.58 21.64 0.05
N SER A 322 -20.98 21.60 1.23
CA SER A 322 -19.62 22.11 1.46
C SER A 322 -18.96 21.44 2.66
N VAL A 323 -17.63 21.42 2.66
CA VAL A 323 -16.80 20.93 3.78
C VAL A 323 -17.14 21.67 5.08
N GLN A 324 -17.42 22.97 5.01
CA GLN A 324 -17.76 23.78 6.17
C GLN A 324 -19.07 23.34 6.82
N GLU A 325 -20.06 22.92 6.02
CA GLU A 325 -21.32 22.35 6.54
C GLU A 325 -21.09 21.01 7.23
N ALA A 326 -20.30 20.13 6.62
CA ALA A 326 -19.91 18.86 7.21
C ALA A 326 -19.16 19.04 8.55
N GLN A 327 -18.20 19.94 8.60
CA GLN A 327 -17.46 20.25 9.83
C GLN A 327 -18.35 20.81 10.95
N LYS A 328 -19.30 21.70 10.63
CA LYS A 328 -20.28 22.20 11.62
C LYS A 328 -21.12 21.06 12.21
N LEU A 329 -21.45 20.06 11.41
CA LEU A 329 -22.15 18.85 11.83
C LEU A 329 -21.24 17.80 12.48
N LYS A 330 -19.93 18.14 12.67
CA LYS A 330 -18.95 17.25 13.28
C LYS A 330 -18.74 15.96 12.47
N ILE A 331 -18.73 16.07 11.15
CA ILE A 331 -18.31 15.03 10.23
C ILE A 331 -16.87 15.32 9.81
N ALA A 332 -15.99 14.33 9.84
CA ALA A 332 -14.60 14.40 9.43
C ALA A 332 -14.31 13.38 8.35
N LEU A 333 -13.36 13.68 7.46
CA LEU A 333 -12.90 12.79 6.39
C LEU A 333 -11.38 12.65 6.39
N VAL A 334 -10.91 11.42 6.51
CA VAL A 334 -9.53 11.02 6.22
C VAL A 334 -9.49 10.56 4.77
N PRO A 335 -8.75 11.23 3.88
CA PRO A 335 -8.66 10.86 2.47
C PRO A 335 -7.79 9.64 2.24
N GLU A 336 -7.93 9.01 1.06
CA GLU A 336 -7.14 7.85 0.64
C GLU A 336 -5.67 8.22 0.40
N ASP A 337 -5.43 9.30 -0.36
CA ASP A 337 -4.08 9.82 -0.57
C ASP A 337 -3.69 10.83 0.51
N ARG A 338 -3.00 10.32 1.54
CA ARG A 338 -2.52 11.18 2.62
C ARG A 338 -1.47 12.19 2.20
N LEU A 339 -0.70 11.90 1.12
CA LEU A 339 0.43 12.74 0.72
C LEU A 339 -0.02 13.98 -0.05
N THR A 340 -1.04 13.85 -0.88
CA THR A 340 -1.55 14.96 -1.72
C THR A 340 -2.78 15.64 -1.12
N GLU A 341 -3.63 14.90 -0.39
CA GLU A 341 -4.90 15.39 0.13
C GLU A 341 -4.92 15.48 1.67
N GLY A 342 -4.16 14.60 2.33
CA GLY A 342 -4.19 14.46 3.78
C GLY A 342 -3.27 15.42 4.54
N LEU A 343 -2.08 15.71 4.02
CA LEU A 343 -1.01 16.42 4.72
C LEU A 343 -0.41 17.57 3.91
N PHE A 344 0.00 18.59 4.61
CA PHE A 344 0.95 19.60 4.12
C PHE A 344 2.37 19.10 4.41
N ILE A 345 2.91 18.27 3.52
CA ILE A 345 4.17 17.51 3.71
C ILE A 345 5.37 18.38 4.16
N PRO A 346 5.61 19.60 3.60
CA PRO A 346 6.71 20.46 4.03
C PRO A 346 6.46 21.17 5.37
N GLN A 347 5.20 21.22 5.83
CA GLN A 347 4.83 21.92 7.07
C GLN A 347 5.08 21.04 8.29
N SER A 348 5.13 21.67 9.46
CA SER A 348 5.36 20.97 10.73
C SER A 348 4.21 20.01 11.07
N ILE A 349 4.51 19.02 11.90
CA ILE A 349 3.50 18.13 12.49
C ILE A 349 2.47 18.97 13.26
N THR A 350 2.93 19.98 14.01
CA THR A 350 2.08 20.94 14.73
C THR A 350 1.08 21.62 13.80
N ASP A 351 1.54 22.18 12.67
CA ASP A 351 0.66 22.90 11.73
C ASP A 351 -0.36 21.93 11.12
N ASN A 352 0.07 20.72 10.75
CA ASN A 352 -0.83 19.71 10.21
C ASN A 352 -1.93 19.29 11.18
N ILE A 353 -1.62 19.08 12.47
CA ILE A 353 -2.60 18.68 13.47
C ILE A 353 -3.58 19.81 13.78
N THR A 354 -3.12 21.05 13.84
CA THR A 354 -3.92 22.16 14.36
C THR A 354 -4.69 22.93 13.28
N VAL A 355 -4.45 22.68 11.99
CA VAL A 355 -5.03 23.45 10.88
C VAL A 355 -6.56 23.48 10.88
N THR A 356 -7.24 22.40 11.27
CA THR A 356 -8.71 22.33 11.34
C THR A 356 -9.29 23.17 12.47
N ARG A 357 -8.47 23.53 13.48
CA ARG A 357 -8.89 24.23 14.70
C ARG A 357 -8.31 25.62 14.86
N LEU A 358 -7.69 26.20 13.83
CA LEU A 358 -7.04 27.52 13.93
C LEU A 358 -7.98 28.60 14.50
N ASN A 359 -9.25 28.60 14.10
CA ASN A 359 -10.24 29.56 14.62
C ASN A 359 -10.46 29.43 16.15
N SER A 360 -10.52 28.22 16.68
CA SER A 360 -10.69 27.96 18.12
C SER A 360 -9.41 28.17 18.93
N LEU A 361 -8.26 28.05 18.30
CA LEU A 361 -6.94 28.25 18.93
C LEU A 361 -6.43 29.68 18.81
N SER A 362 -7.09 30.53 18.00
CA SER A 362 -6.80 31.95 17.91
C SER A 362 -7.47 32.75 19.04
N SER A 363 -6.87 33.85 19.41
CA SER A 363 -7.45 34.84 20.32
C SER A 363 -7.39 36.21 19.62
N MET A 364 -8.53 36.87 19.41
CA MET A 364 -8.63 38.14 18.67
C MET A 364 -7.94 38.12 17.28
N GLY A 365 -8.02 36.97 16.59
CA GLY A 365 -7.41 36.78 15.27
C GLY A 365 -5.89 36.54 15.29
N VAL A 366 -5.28 36.42 16.47
CA VAL A 366 -3.86 36.10 16.64
C VAL A 366 -3.67 34.66 17.08
N LEU A 367 -2.83 33.91 16.39
CA LEU A 367 -2.47 32.55 16.73
C LEU A 367 -1.39 32.52 17.82
N ASN A 368 -1.65 31.78 18.90
CA ASN A 368 -0.69 31.59 19.97
C ASN A 368 0.12 30.31 19.72
N LYS A 369 1.41 30.44 19.39
CA LYS A 369 2.30 29.31 19.12
C LYS A 369 2.36 28.31 20.28
N GLY A 370 2.30 28.76 21.53
CA GLY A 370 2.31 27.87 22.70
C GLY A 370 1.06 26.99 22.75
N ARG A 371 -0.13 27.56 22.47
CA ARG A 371 -1.38 26.78 22.39
C ARG A 371 -1.37 25.74 21.27
N LEU A 372 -0.87 26.14 20.08
CA LEU A 372 -0.74 25.22 18.95
C LEU A 372 0.19 24.06 19.30
N MET A 373 1.35 24.36 19.91
CA MET A 373 2.31 23.33 20.31
C MET A 373 1.74 22.38 21.38
N ASN A 374 1.05 22.90 22.40
CA ASN A 374 0.44 22.08 23.45
C ASN A 374 -0.64 21.17 22.87
N GLU A 375 -1.49 21.69 22.00
CA GLU A 375 -2.52 20.89 21.32
C GLU A 375 -1.89 19.75 20.51
N ALA A 376 -0.89 20.07 19.68
CA ALA A 376 -0.19 19.08 18.89
C ALA A 376 0.53 18.04 19.73
N SER A 377 1.22 18.45 20.81
CA SER A 377 1.91 17.53 21.71
C SER A 377 0.94 16.56 22.39
N THR A 378 -0.26 17.03 22.77
CA THR A 378 -1.31 16.17 23.33
C THR A 378 -1.73 15.08 22.34
N TRP A 379 -1.88 15.41 21.06
CA TRP A 379 -2.26 14.43 20.04
C TRP A 379 -1.11 13.51 19.63
N VAL A 380 0.12 14.02 19.61
CA VAL A 380 1.33 13.22 19.41
C VAL A 380 1.44 12.13 20.48
N GLU A 381 1.18 12.49 21.75
CA GLU A 381 1.19 11.54 22.86
C GLU A 381 0.01 10.55 22.77
N LYS A 382 -1.23 11.05 22.58
CA LYS A 382 -2.44 10.21 22.52
C LYS A 382 -2.41 9.16 21.42
N LEU A 383 -1.85 9.49 20.24
CA LEU A 383 -1.76 8.58 19.10
C LEU A 383 -0.40 7.91 18.98
N GLU A 384 0.48 8.10 19.95
CA GLU A 384 1.83 7.52 19.97
C GLU A 384 2.57 7.78 18.65
N ILE A 385 2.54 9.05 18.16
CA ILE A 385 3.22 9.45 16.94
C ILE A 385 4.72 9.49 17.21
N ALA A 386 5.49 8.63 16.52
CA ALA A 386 6.93 8.56 16.71
C ALA A 386 7.63 9.78 16.07
N THR A 387 7.84 10.81 16.88
CA THR A 387 8.58 12.02 16.49
C THR A 387 9.43 12.50 17.65
N GLN A 388 10.61 13.04 17.35
CA GLN A 388 11.47 13.69 18.33
C GLN A 388 10.99 15.10 18.68
N ASN A 389 10.34 15.77 17.74
CA ASN A 389 9.87 17.14 17.90
C ASN A 389 8.68 17.43 16.96
N PRO A 390 7.52 17.87 17.48
CA PRO A 390 6.36 18.23 16.65
C PRO A 390 6.58 19.40 15.68
N THR A 391 7.70 20.15 15.82
CA THR A 391 8.07 21.19 14.84
C THR A 391 8.73 20.64 13.58
N ASN A 392 9.09 19.37 13.55
CA ASN A 392 9.64 18.74 12.34
C ASN A 392 8.58 18.67 11.25
N ALA A 393 9.03 18.70 9.98
CA ALA A 393 8.14 18.55 8.83
C ALA A 393 7.46 17.16 8.84
N ALA A 394 6.18 17.12 8.48
CA ALA A 394 5.42 15.86 8.41
C ALA A 394 6.06 14.85 7.43
N GLY A 395 6.75 15.32 6.39
CA GLY A 395 7.47 14.48 5.44
C GLY A 395 8.63 13.68 6.02
N THR A 396 9.08 13.97 7.24
CA THR A 396 10.16 13.21 7.92
C THR A 396 9.65 11.94 8.61
N LEU A 397 8.33 11.77 8.69
CA LEU A 397 7.69 10.63 9.36
C LEU A 397 7.55 9.42 8.42
N SER A 398 7.52 8.21 9.02
CA SER A 398 7.09 7.00 8.31
C SER A 398 5.61 7.08 7.92
N GLY A 399 5.20 6.26 6.92
CA GLY A 399 3.82 6.25 6.42
C GLY A 399 2.77 6.05 7.52
N GLY A 400 3.00 5.12 8.45
CA GLY A 400 2.10 4.90 9.59
C GLY A 400 2.00 6.11 10.52
N ASN A 401 3.12 6.79 10.81
CA ASN A 401 3.10 8.01 11.63
C ASN A 401 2.46 9.20 10.90
N GLN A 402 2.65 9.31 9.57
CA GLN A 402 1.94 10.28 8.74
C GLN A 402 0.42 10.07 8.82
N GLN A 403 -0.04 8.81 8.73
CA GLN A 403 -1.45 8.47 8.87
C GLN A 403 -2.01 8.84 10.25
N LYS A 404 -1.23 8.59 11.32
CA LYS A 404 -1.59 9.04 12.68
C LYS A 404 -1.69 10.57 12.77
N VAL A 405 -0.86 11.34 12.06
CA VAL A 405 -0.99 12.82 11.98
C VAL A 405 -2.27 13.23 11.28
N VAL A 406 -2.67 12.56 10.19
CA VAL A 406 -3.97 12.84 9.52
C VAL A 406 -5.14 12.53 10.44
N LEU A 407 -5.08 11.41 11.17
CA LEU A 407 -6.10 11.08 12.18
C LEU A 407 -6.12 12.13 13.30
N ALA A 408 -4.98 12.53 13.84
CA ALA A 408 -4.88 13.58 14.87
C ALA A 408 -5.53 14.89 14.42
N LYS A 409 -5.26 15.32 13.17
CA LYS A 409 -5.86 16.53 12.56
C LYS A 409 -7.37 16.55 12.67
N TRP A 410 -8.02 15.45 12.34
CA TRP A 410 -9.47 15.37 12.34
C TRP A 410 -10.06 15.07 13.71
N LEU A 411 -9.43 14.18 14.50
CA LEU A 411 -9.87 13.84 15.85
C LEU A 411 -9.74 15.02 16.81
N SER A 412 -8.85 15.98 16.57
CA SER A 412 -8.69 17.19 17.38
C SER A 412 -9.95 18.04 17.43
N ASP A 413 -10.81 17.98 16.42
CA ASP A 413 -12.10 18.71 16.37
C ASP A 413 -13.27 17.92 17.01
N ASN A 414 -13.03 16.77 17.65
CA ASN A 414 -14.01 15.89 18.27
C ASN A 414 -15.19 15.57 17.32
N PRO A 415 -14.96 14.88 16.20
CA PRO A 415 -16.02 14.54 15.28
C PRO A 415 -17.00 13.53 15.89
N LYS A 416 -18.28 13.62 15.51
CA LYS A 416 -19.31 12.60 15.80
C LYS A 416 -19.24 11.45 14.82
N ILE A 417 -18.91 11.77 13.56
CA ILE A 417 -18.76 10.82 12.46
C ILE A 417 -17.39 10.99 11.85
N LEU A 418 -16.63 9.89 11.77
CA LEU A 418 -15.33 9.83 11.12
C LEU A 418 -15.42 8.94 9.87
N ILE A 419 -15.23 9.53 8.71
CA ILE A 419 -15.16 8.81 7.43
C ILE A 419 -13.68 8.58 7.12
N LEU A 420 -13.32 7.33 6.79
CA LEU A 420 -11.96 6.92 6.48
C LEU A 420 -11.97 6.28 5.09
N ASN A 421 -11.35 6.92 4.11
CA ASN A 421 -11.17 6.34 2.78
C ASN A 421 -9.80 5.69 2.71
N GLY A 422 -9.72 4.36 2.67
CA GLY A 422 -8.47 3.60 2.66
C GLY A 422 -7.57 3.86 3.87
N PRO A 423 -8.04 3.66 5.13
CA PRO A 423 -7.32 4.12 6.34
C PRO A 423 -5.92 3.54 6.48
N THR A 424 -5.65 2.39 5.87
CA THR A 424 -4.37 1.70 5.99
C THR A 424 -3.63 1.55 4.65
N VAL A 425 -4.02 2.28 3.62
CA VAL A 425 -3.33 2.28 2.33
C VAL A 425 -1.90 2.82 2.48
N GLY A 426 -0.93 2.00 2.05
CA GLY A 426 0.49 2.37 2.08
C GLY A 426 1.09 2.50 3.48
N VAL A 427 0.53 1.83 4.49
CA VAL A 427 1.12 1.67 5.83
C VAL A 427 1.59 0.22 6.04
N ASP A 428 2.53 0.03 6.96
CA ASP A 428 3.02 -1.30 7.33
C ASP A 428 2.02 -2.06 8.22
N ILE A 429 2.24 -3.37 8.39
CA ILE A 429 1.35 -4.26 9.16
C ILE A 429 1.20 -3.80 10.61
N GLY A 430 2.28 -3.36 11.25
CA GLY A 430 2.23 -2.88 12.63
C GLY A 430 1.39 -1.63 12.76
N ALA A 431 1.57 -0.65 11.86
CA ALA A 431 0.75 0.57 11.84
C ALA A 431 -0.71 0.28 11.49
N LYS A 432 -0.98 -0.67 10.58
CA LYS A 432 -2.36 -1.13 10.26
C LYS A 432 -3.06 -1.63 11.53
N TYR A 433 -2.40 -2.49 12.30
CA TYR A 433 -2.95 -2.99 13.57
C TYR A 433 -3.21 -1.87 14.58
N ASP A 434 -2.24 -0.97 14.78
CA ASP A 434 -2.38 0.16 15.71
C ASP A 434 -3.58 1.06 15.32
N ILE A 435 -3.75 1.33 14.02
CA ILE A 435 -4.88 2.11 13.49
C ILE A 435 -6.21 1.38 13.74
N HIS A 436 -6.31 0.09 13.43
CA HIS A 436 -7.52 -0.70 13.68
C HIS A 436 -7.91 -0.71 15.16
N LYS A 437 -6.92 -0.91 16.04
CA LYS A 437 -7.13 -0.85 17.49
C LYS A 437 -7.65 0.51 17.94
N LEU A 438 -7.06 1.58 17.44
CA LEU A 438 -7.52 2.95 17.70
C LEU A 438 -8.97 3.15 17.25
N LEU A 439 -9.33 2.74 16.03
CA LEU A 439 -10.69 2.90 15.50
C LEU A 439 -11.72 2.13 16.31
N LYS A 440 -11.42 0.89 16.72
CA LYS A 440 -12.28 0.11 17.64
C LYS A 440 -12.47 0.82 18.99
N GLN A 441 -11.39 1.38 19.55
CA GLN A 441 -11.48 2.13 20.81
C GLN A 441 -12.34 3.39 20.67
N LEU A 442 -12.20 4.15 19.57
CA LEU A 442 -13.02 5.32 19.30
C LEU A 442 -14.51 4.96 19.12
N ALA A 443 -14.79 3.86 18.44
CA ALA A 443 -16.16 3.36 18.28
C ALA A 443 -16.77 2.90 19.60
N MET A 444 -16.00 2.26 20.48
CA MET A 444 -16.45 1.91 21.85
C MET A 444 -16.73 3.16 22.71
N GLN A 445 -16.05 4.28 22.44
CA GLN A 445 -16.31 5.56 23.10
C GLN A 445 -17.52 6.30 22.51
N GLY A 446 -18.22 5.72 21.52
CA GLY A 446 -19.43 6.26 20.92
C GLY A 446 -19.25 7.05 19.64
N MET A 447 -18.03 7.11 19.07
CA MET A 447 -17.79 7.69 17.75
C MET A 447 -18.33 6.74 16.68
N SER A 448 -19.06 7.27 15.69
CA SER A 448 -19.54 6.48 14.56
C SER A 448 -18.55 6.60 13.41
N ILE A 449 -18.22 5.48 12.78
CA ILE A 449 -17.13 5.41 11.81
C ILE A 449 -17.64 4.80 10.51
N ILE A 450 -17.28 5.39 9.37
CA ILE A 450 -17.45 4.81 8.04
C ILE A 450 -16.08 4.48 7.49
N VAL A 451 -15.84 3.21 7.17
CA VAL A 451 -14.59 2.73 6.56
C VAL A 451 -14.85 2.39 5.11
N VAL A 452 -14.24 3.11 4.21
CA VAL A 452 -14.30 2.87 2.77
C VAL A 452 -13.03 2.15 2.35
N SER A 453 -13.14 0.88 1.91
CA SER A 453 -11.98 0.06 1.55
C SER A 453 -12.32 -0.99 0.49
N ASP A 454 -11.36 -1.31 -0.39
CA ASP A 454 -11.40 -2.48 -1.28
C ASP A 454 -10.72 -3.71 -0.66
N ASP A 455 -9.97 -3.52 0.42
CA ASP A 455 -9.37 -4.62 1.17
C ASP A 455 -10.48 -5.33 1.98
N THR A 456 -10.95 -6.46 1.44
CA THR A 456 -12.01 -7.26 2.07
C THR A 456 -11.59 -7.78 3.44
N ALA A 457 -10.32 -8.09 3.64
CA ALA A 457 -9.80 -8.53 4.94
C ALA A 457 -9.85 -7.39 5.98
N GLU A 458 -9.55 -6.15 5.57
CA GLU A 458 -9.69 -4.97 6.41
C GLU A 458 -11.14 -4.76 6.85
N VAL A 459 -12.09 -4.81 5.90
CA VAL A 459 -13.52 -4.63 6.20
C VAL A 459 -14.02 -5.70 7.16
N VAL A 460 -13.69 -6.98 6.93
CA VAL A 460 -14.10 -8.10 7.81
C VAL A 460 -13.52 -7.98 9.22
N SER A 461 -12.25 -7.55 9.34
CA SER A 461 -11.58 -7.46 10.65
C SER A 461 -11.99 -6.27 11.50
N LEU A 462 -12.41 -5.18 10.84
CA LEU A 462 -12.65 -3.89 11.50
C LEU A 462 -14.13 -3.54 11.65
N CYS A 463 -14.98 -3.88 10.65
CA CYS A 463 -16.34 -3.36 10.58
C CYS A 463 -17.36 -4.24 11.32
N ASP A 464 -18.41 -3.60 11.82
CA ASP A 464 -19.54 -4.28 12.43
C ASP A 464 -20.52 -4.85 11.39
N ARG A 465 -20.67 -4.17 10.27
CA ARG A 465 -21.39 -4.61 9.05
C ARG A 465 -20.85 -3.86 7.83
N ALA A 466 -21.21 -4.29 6.63
CA ALA A 466 -20.74 -3.65 5.41
C ALA A 466 -21.86 -3.48 4.37
N ILE A 467 -21.80 -2.39 3.60
CA ILE A 467 -22.55 -2.21 2.38
C ILE A 467 -21.62 -2.39 1.17
N VAL A 468 -22.16 -2.98 0.11
CA VAL A 468 -21.41 -3.29 -1.10
C VAL A 468 -21.88 -2.38 -2.23
N MET A 469 -20.92 -1.74 -2.89
CA MET A 469 -21.15 -0.88 -4.05
C MET A 469 -20.58 -1.47 -5.34
N GLN A 470 -21.35 -1.40 -6.41
CA GLN A 470 -20.95 -1.83 -7.74
C GLN A 470 -21.58 -0.92 -8.81
N GLY A 471 -20.75 -0.41 -9.72
CA GLY A 471 -21.22 0.45 -10.82
C GLY A 471 -22.01 1.69 -10.36
N GLY A 472 -21.64 2.27 -9.23
CA GLY A 472 -22.30 3.44 -8.64
C GLY A 472 -23.56 3.14 -7.85
N LYS A 473 -23.93 1.87 -7.63
CA LYS A 473 -25.14 1.48 -6.90
C LYS A 473 -24.80 0.63 -5.67
N MET A 474 -25.66 0.67 -4.68
CA MET A 474 -25.61 -0.27 -3.56
C MET A 474 -26.25 -1.58 -4.01
N THR A 475 -25.48 -2.66 -4.06
CA THR A 475 -25.94 -3.99 -4.51
C THR A 475 -26.28 -4.93 -3.36
N GLY A 476 -25.80 -4.65 -2.15
CA GLY A 476 -26.07 -5.48 -0.98
C GLY A 476 -25.59 -4.88 0.33
N ALA A 477 -25.99 -5.52 1.40
CA ALA A 477 -25.50 -5.28 2.76
C ALA A 477 -25.24 -6.62 3.44
N LEU A 478 -24.17 -6.69 4.23
CA LEU A 478 -23.79 -7.86 5.02
C LEU A 478 -23.76 -7.45 6.49
N GLU A 479 -24.60 -8.11 7.28
CA GLU A 479 -24.61 -7.97 8.74
C GLU A 479 -23.43 -8.75 9.35
N LYS A 480 -23.11 -8.50 10.61
CA LYS A 480 -21.93 -9.07 11.30
C LYS A 480 -21.80 -10.58 11.16
N GLU A 481 -22.91 -11.28 11.22
CA GLU A 481 -22.96 -12.77 11.16
C GLU A 481 -22.55 -13.30 9.79
N ASP A 482 -22.85 -12.55 8.73
CA ASP A 482 -22.56 -12.90 7.34
C ASP A 482 -21.27 -12.24 6.82
N LEU A 483 -20.67 -11.34 7.61
CA LEU A 483 -19.48 -10.56 7.22
C LEU A 483 -18.21 -11.43 7.31
N ASN A 484 -17.89 -12.09 6.22
CA ASN A 484 -16.65 -12.85 6.03
C ASN A 484 -16.10 -12.62 4.62
N THR A 485 -14.83 -12.96 4.43
CA THR A 485 -14.13 -12.71 3.15
C THR A 485 -14.76 -13.41 1.96
N VAL A 486 -15.31 -14.62 2.15
CA VAL A 486 -15.96 -15.38 1.08
C VAL A 486 -17.24 -14.71 0.60
N ASN A 487 -18.11 -14.32 1.54
CA ASN A 487 -19.36 -13.65 1.22
C ASN A 487 -19.14 -12.26 0.63
N LEU A 488 -18.17 -11.53 1.19
CA LEU A 488 -17.84 -10.19 0.73
C LEU A 488 -17.27 -10.22 -0.70
N ASN A 489 -16.34 -11.15 -0.98
CA ASN A 489 -15.79 -11.32 -2.33
C ASN A 489 -16.86 -11.73 -3.35
N LYS A 490 -17.84 -12.58 -2.97
CA LYS A 490 -18.96 -12.91 -3.86
C LYS A 490 -19.88 -11.73 -4.14
N ALA A 491 -20.06 -10.84 -3.16
CA ALA A 491 -20.94 -9.69 -3.31
C ALA A 491 -20.28 -8.54 -4.09
N THR A 492 -18.94 -8.51 -4.18
CA THR A 492 -18.18 -7.47 -4.90
C THR A 492 -17.87 -7.82 -6.36
N VAL A 493 -18.10 -9.05 -6.78
CA VAL A 493 -17.99 -9.55 -8.15
C VAL A 493 -19.33 -9.46 -8.86
#